data_b9a3a22bed19635cfecd067eb01c3fe2
#
_entry.id   b9a3a22bed19635cfecd067eb01c3fe2
#
_cell.length_a   1.000
_cell.length_b   1.000
_cell.length_c   1.000
_cell.angle_alpha   90.00
_cell.angle_beta   90.00
_cell.angle_gamma   90.00
#
_symmetry.space_group_name_H-M   'P 1'
#
loop_
_entity.id
_entity.type
_entity.pdbx_description
1 polymer ?
#
loop_
_entity_poly.entity_id
_entity_poly.type
_entity_poly.pdbx_seq_one_letter_code
_entity_poly.pdbx_strand_id
1 'polypeptide(L)'
;MSLFSAAGFSVDRVLRSWVQFNKSMKTCQEARLKKVFLSLFIVSACISTIFAQNNAIYLLKVEGIINPATAGYITKGIEKAEKGGAACLVIQMDTPGGLMESMRSIVKRMLTAQIPIIVYVAPSGSRAASAGVFITMAAHIAAMAPGTNIGAAHPVQLGEKIDDKMEAKILNDTVAYIKTIAKQRGRNEQWAEQAVRESVSVKEDEALKLGVIDLVSPNLKDLLNRIDGRRIEISPGNVITLKVKGVETKDVTMSFRDQLLSIISNPNIAYILLMLGIYGLFFELANPGVILPGVIGGICIILAFFALQMLPINYAGVALILLGIILFIAEVKITSYGMLSVAGVISLLLGSVMLIDSPAEFLQISFVRFILPVVVVSAAFFLFALIMVVRAHRRRPTTGKEGLIGRIGVATVDLKPEGVVEIRGELWNAVAEEEIKAGEKVQVKEMDGMKVKVIKL
;
A
#
# COMPACT_ATOMS: atom_id res chain seq x y z
N MET A 1 17.16 -41.63 8.33
CA MET A 1 16.89 -43.07 8.49
C MET A 1 15.48 -43.40 9.01
N SER A 2 14.56 -42.47 9.07
CA SER A 2 13.22 -42.64 9.67
C SER A 2 12.01 -42.56 8.69
N LEU A 3 12.22 -42.52 7.37
CA LEU A 3 11.17 -42.34 6.36
C LEU A 3 10.73 -43.62 5.63
N PHE A 4 11.26 -44.76 5.94
CA PHE A 4 10.94 -46.05 5.27
C PHE A 4 10.00 -46.98 6.05
N SER A 5 9.48 -46.54 7.20
CA SER A 5 8.66 -47.43 8.06
C SER A 5 7.17 -47.45 7.71
N ALA A 6 6.66 -46.59 6.85
CA ALA A 6 5.21 -46.44 6.61
C ALA A 6 4.64 -47.28 5.44
N ALA A 7 5.49 -47.89 4.61
CA ALA A 7 5.05 -48.64 3.44
C ALA A 7 5.15 -50.19 3.55
N GLY A 8 5.49 -50.76 4.71
CA GLY A 8 5.61 -52.21 4.92
C GLY A 8 6.69 -52.91 4.05
N PHE A 9 7.49 -52.11 3.33
CA PHE A 9 8.59 -52.58 2.51
C PHE A 9 9.89 -52.48 3.33
N SER A 10 10.24 -53.54 4.01
CA SER A 10 11.54 -53.63 4.69
C SER A 10 12.65 -53.69 3.65
N VAL A 11 13.43 -52.60 3.53
CA VAL A 11 14.63 -52.49 2.69
C VAL A 11 15.59 -53.69 2.93
N ASP A 12 15.60 -54.20 4.14
CA ASP A 12 16.34 -55.39 4.56
C ASP A 12 15.89 -56.68 3.88
N ARG A 13 14.61 -56.84 3.53
CA ARG A 13 14.09 -58.00 2.85
C ARG A 13 14.45 -57.96 1.36
N VAL A 14 14.40 -56.80 0.76
CA VAL A 14 14.79 -56.55 -0.66
C VAL A 14 16.30 -56.72 -0.82
N LEU A 15 17.11 -56.22 0.12
CA LEU A 15 18.55 -56.41 0.10
C LEU A 15 18.98 -57.87 0.34
N ARG A 16 18.34 -58.62 1.22
CA ARG A 16 18.59 -60.05 1.41
C ARG A 16 18.20 -60.86 0.19
N SER A 17 17.04 -60.64 -0.44
CA SER A 17 16.69 -61.32 -1.67
C SER A 17 17.65 -60.99 -2.84
N TRP A 18 18.12 -59.73 -2.90
CA TRP A 18 19.10 -59.29 -3.92
C TRP A 18 20.47 -59.93 -3.71
N VAL A 19 20.94 -60.03 -2.47
CA VAL A 19 22.24 -60.68 -2.10
C VAL A 19 22.15 -62.17 -2.39
N GLN A 20 21.01 -62.83 -2.10
CA GLN A 20 20.80 -64.25 -2.37
C GLN A 20 20.69 -64.54 -3.89
N PHE A 21 20.05 -63.67 -4.64
CA PHE A 21 20.02 -63.70 -6.11
C PHE A 21 21.39 -63.50 -6.73
N ASN A 22 22.22 -62.64 -6.14
CA ASN A 22 23.55 -62.34 -6.63
C ASN A 22 24.57 -63.48 -6.42
N LYS A 23 24.36 -64.36 -5.39
CA LYS A 23 25.17 -65.57 -5.16
C LYS A 23 24.90 -66.72 -6.10
N SER A 24 23.71 -66.74 -6.73
CA SER A 24 23.24 -67.85 -7.57
C SER A 24 23.60 -67.75 -9.05
N MET A 25 24.13 -66.63 -9.52
CA MET A 25 24.27 -66.33 -10.96
C MET A 25 25.72 -66.20 -11.43
N LYS A 26 26.17 -67.19 -12.21
CA LYS A 26 27.62 -67.35 -12.63
C LYS A 26 27.90 -67.25 -14.16
N THR A 27 26.99 -66.80 -15.04
CA THR A 27 27.27 -66.77 -16.47
C THR A 27 26.99 -65.42 -17.14
N CYS A 28 27.50 -65.20 -18.37
CA CYS A 28 27.42 -63.93 -19.11
C CYS A 28 25.97 -63.44 -19.40
N GLN A 29 25.02 -64.35 -19.48
CA GLN A 29 23.57 -64.05 -19.61
C GLN A 29 23.03 -63.40 -18.34
N GLU A 30 23.57 -63.75 -17.19
CA GLU A 30 23.28 -63.21 -15.87
C GLU A 30 23.69 -61.78 -15.70
N ALA A 31 24.79 -61.34 -16.34
CA ALA A 31 25.24 -59.97 -16.29
C ALA A 31 24.28 -58.98 -17.01
N ARG A 32 23.61 -59.44 -18.06
CA ARG A 32 22.54 -58.72 -18.76
C ARG A 32 21.27 -58.62 -17.91
N LEU A 33 20.84 -59.71 -17.31
CA LEU A 33 19.70 -59.72 -16.38
C LEU A 33 19.92 -58.84 -15.17
N LYS A 34 21.13 -58.82 -14.56
CA LYS A 34 21.48 -57.95 -13.47
C LYS A 34 21.40 -56.46 -13.83
N LYS A 35 21.86 -56.09 -15.04
CA LYS A 35 21.73 -54.73 -15.54
C LYS A 35 20.27 -54.31 -15.77
N VAL A 36 19.44 -55.19 -16.27
CA VAL A 36 18.00 -54.95 -16.47
C VAL A 36 17.29 -54.84 -15.13
N PHE A 37 17.57 -55.72 -14.16
CA PHE A 37 16.99 -55.62 -12.81
C PHE A 37 17.47 -54.32 -12.07
N LEU A 38 18.72 -53.98 -12.22
CA LEU A 38 19.26 -52.74 -11.62
C LEU A 38 18.61 -51.50 -12.28
N SER A 39 18.42 -51.49 -13.58
CA SER A 39 17.72 -50.40 -14.28
C SER A 39 16.23 -50.31 -13.91
N LEU A 40 15.54 -51.45 -13.78
CA LEU A 40 14.16 -51.54 -13.31
C LEU A 40 14.04 -51.05 -11.85
N PHE A 41 14.98 -51.41 -11.00
CA PHE A 41 15.05 -50.97 -9.59
C PHE A 41 15.31 -49.46 -9.48
N ILE A 42 16.23 -48.92 -10.29
CA ILE A 42 16.52 -47.49 -10.35
C ILE A 42 15.29 -46.75 -10.91
N VAL A 43 14.64 -47.24 -11.94
CA VAL A 43 13.40 -46.65 -12.50
C VAL A 43 12.25 -46.73 -11.48
N SER A 44 12.10 -47.87 -10.76
CA SER A 44 11.10 -47.99 -9.69
C SER A 44 11.41 -47.06 -8.50
N ALA A 45 12.69 -46.91 -8.11
CA ALA A 45 13.11 -45.97 -7.06
C ALA A 45 12.92 -44.52 -7.49
N CYS A 46 13.20 -44.19 -8.77
CA CYS A 46 12.94 -42.86 -9.32
C CYS A 46 11.43 -42.57 -9.42
N ILE A 47 10.60 -43.55 -9.78
CA ILE A 47 9.14 -43.41 -9.82
C ILE A 47 8.59 -43.21 -8.40
N SER A 48 9.14 -43.90 -7.38
CA SER A 48 8.73 -43.74 -5.99
C SER A 48 9.09 -42.35 -5.42
N THR A 49 10.15 -41.71 -5.88
CA THR A 49 10.52 -40.34 -5.49
C THR A 49 9.67 -39.26 -6.20
N ILE A 50 9.11 -39.55 -7.38
CA ILE A 50 8.22 -38.64 -8.10
C ILE A 50 6.83 -38.58 -7.44
N PHE A 51 6.39 -39.61 -6.72
CA PHE A 51 5.13 -39.66 -5.97
C PHE A 51 5.26 -39.33 -4.48
N ALA A 52 6.36 -38.73 -4.02
CA ALA A 52 6.40 -38.11 -2.71
C ALA A 52 5.48 -36.89 -2.75
N GLN A 53 4.17 -37.10 -2.57
CA GLN A 53 3.21 -36.04 -2.31
C GLN A 53 3.77 -35.18 -1.19
N ASN A 54 4.08 -33.94 -1.54
CA ASN A 54 4.58 -32.94 -0.59
C ASN A 54 3.39 -32.55 0.29
N ASN A 55 3.05 -33.42 1.26
CA ASN A 55 1.89 -33.28 2.16
C ASN A 55 2.06 -32.08 3.12
N ALA A 56 2.65 -30.98 2.66
CA ALA A 56 2.82 -29.78 3.46
C ALA A 56 1.50 -29.04 3.65
N ILE A 57 1.37 -28.38 4.79
CA ILE A 57 0.32 -27.39 5.04
C ILE A 57 0.81 -26.04 4.53
N TYR A 58 0.04 -25.41 3.64
CA TYR A 58 0.36 -24.08 3.17
C TYR A 58 -0.38 -23.06 4.02
N LEU A 59 0.36 -22.05 4.53
CA LEU A 59 -0.20 -20.97 5.36
C LEU A 59 -0.09 -19.64 4.62
N LEU A 60 -1.23 -19.00 4.39
CA LEU A 60 -1.33 -17.62 3.94
C LEU A 60 -1.74 -16.74 5.11
N LYS A 61 -1.04 -15.60 5.29
CA LYS A 61 -1.42 -14.56 6.25
C LYS A 61 -2.03 -13.39 5.49
N VAL A 62 -3.26 -13.06 5.82
CA VAL A 62 -4.05 -12.00 5.17
C VAL A 62 -4.44 -11.00 6.23
N GLU A 63 -3.77 -9.85 6.22
CA GLU A 63 -4.01 -8.74 7.15
C GLU A 63 -4.42 -7.49 6.36
N GLY A 64 -5.47 -6.80 6.81
CA GLY A 64 -5.96 -5.56 6.22
C GLY A 64 -7.01 -5.73 5.13
N ILE A 65 -7.04 -4.81 4.17
CA ILE A 65 -8.13 -4.65 3.20
C ILE A 65 -8.11 -5.75 2.13
N ILE A 66 -9.29 -6.30 1.82
CA ILE A 66 -9.48 -7.22 0.68
C ILE A 66 -9.56 -6.40 -0.62
N ASN A 67 -8.42 -6.21 -1.24
CA ASN A 67 -8.23 -5.49 -2.50
C ASN A 67 -7.78 -6.46 -3.63
N PRO A 68 -7.61 -6.01 -4.87
CA PRO A 68 -7.18 -6.87 -5.98
C PRO A 68 -5.82 -7.55 -5.75
N ALA A 69 -4.88 -6.91 -5.04
CA ALA A 69 -3.58 -7.52 -4.72
C ALA A 69 -3.75 -8.67 -3.72
N THR A 70 -4.58 -8.48 -2.68
CA THR A 70 -4.93 -9.53 -1.70
C THR A 70 -5.67 -10.69 -2.39
N ALA A 71 -6.60 -10.39 -3.29
CA ALA A 71 -7.31 -11.41 -4.06
C ALA A 71 -6.36 -12.22 -4.96
N GLY A 72 -5.43 -11.54 -5.63
CA GLY A 72 -4.36 -12.18 -6.41
C GLY A 72 -3.45 -13.07 -5.56
N TYR A 73 -3.07 -12.62 -4.36
CA TYR A 73 -2.26 -13.39 -3.42
C TYR A 73 -2.95 -14.67 -2.97
N ILE A 74 -4.22 -14.59 -2.54
CA ILE A 74 -5.00 -15.77 -2.12
C ILE A 74 -5.18 -16.72 -3.29
N THR A 75 -5.57 -16.23 -4.48
CA THR A 75 -5.80 -17.05 -5.68
C THR A 75 -4.53 -17.81 -6.09
N LYS A 76 -3.38 -17.11 -6.16
CA LYS A 76 -2.08 -17.72 -6.47
C LYS A 76 -1.64 -18.70 -5.37
N GLY A 77 -1.96 -18.39 -4.10
CA GLY A 77 -1.72 -19.27 -2.98
C GLY A 77 -2.47 -20.59 -3.08
N ILE A 78 -3.76 -20.56 -3.48
CA ILE A 78 -4.56 -21.74 -3.74
C ILE A 78 -3.95 -22.55 -4.89
N GLU A 79 -3.61 -21.92 -6.01
CA GLU A 79 -2.97 -22.59 -7.15
C GLU A 79 -1.63 -23.25 -6.79
N LYS A 80 -0.81 -22.52 -5.99
CA LYS A 80 0.49 -23.02 -5.54
C LYS A 80 0.32 -24.25 -4.62
N ALA A 81 -0.65 -24.22 -3.73
CA ALA A 81 -0.97 -25.31 -2.84
C ALA A 81 -1.52 -26.54 -3.61
N GLU A 82 -2.39 -26.34 -4.59
CA GLU A 82 -2.86 -27.43 -5.46
C GLU A 82 -1.73 -28.06 -6.27
N LYS A 83 -0.93 -27.25 -6.96
CA LYS A 83 0.24 -27.72 -7.73
C LYS A 83 1.28 -28.42 -6.87
N GLY A 84 1.41 -27.97 -5.61
CA GLY A 84 2.33 -28.57 -4.63
C GLY A 84 1.81 -29.81 -3.94
N GLY A 85 0.58 -30.27 -4.21
CA GLY A 85 -0.03 -31.43 -3.57
C GLY A 85 -0.19 -31.23 -2.04
N ALA A 86 -0.58 -30.01 -1.63
CA ALA A 86 -0.72 -29.67 -0.23
C ALA A 86 -1.81 -30.52 0.46
N ALA A 87 -1.57 -30.88 1.74
CA ALA A 87 -2.58 -31.52 2.57
C ALA A 87 -3.81 -30.61 2.78
N CYS A 88 -3.56 -29.33 2.98
CA CYS A 88 -4.56 -28.25 3.02
C CYS A 88 -3.91 -26.89 2.88
N LEU A 89 -4.72 -25.87 2.63
CA LEU A 89 -4.36 -24.46 2.70
C LEU A 89 -5.06 -23.82 3.90
N VAL A 90 -4.29 -23.16 4.75
CA VAL A 90 -4.81 -22.35 5.85
C VAL A 90 -4.68 -20.88 5.47
N ILE A 91 -5.77 -20.14 5.52
CA ILE A 91 -5.82 -18.69 5.37
C ILE A 91 -6.06 -18.11 6.77
N GLN A 92 -4.98 -17.62 7.40
CA GLN A 92 -5.07 -16.86 8.64
C GLN A 92 -5.46 -15.44 8.29
N MET A 93 -6.59 -14.96 8.83
CA MET A 93 -7.22 -13.73 8.35
C MET A 93 -7.54 -12.76 9.49
N ASP A 94 -7.18 -11.49 9.26
CA ASP A 94 -7.63 -10.31 10.01
C ASP A 94 -7.99 -9.20 9.00
N THR A 95 -9.28 -8.94 8.81
CA THR A 95 -9.73 -7.98 7.80
C THR A 95 -10.92 -7.14 8.27
N PRO A 96 -10.89 -5.82 8.03
CA PRO A 96 -12.04 -4.95 8.18
C PRO A 96 -13.04 -5.08 7.02
N GLY A 97 -12.70 -5.82 5.95
CA GLY A 97 -13.48 -5.93 4.73
C GLY A 97 -12.70 -5.51 3.49
N GLY A 98 -13.41 -5.14 2.45
CA GLY A 98 -12.79 -4.69 1.20
C GLY A 98 -13.75 -4.67 0.01
N LEU A 99 -13.19 -4.69 -1.20
CA LEU A 99 -13.94 -4.56 -2.44
C LEU A 99 -14.74 -5.83 -2.75
N MET A 100 -16.00 -5.67 -3.13
CA MET A 100 -16.91 -6.76 -3.46
C MET A 100 -16.37 -7.66 -4.58
N GLU A 101 -15.83 -7.08 -5.64
CA GLU A 101 -15.27 -7.85 -6.76
C GLU A 101 -14.06 -8.69 -6.34
N SER A 102 -13.19 -8.16 -5.47
CA SER A 102 -12.07 -8.90 -4.91
C SER A 102 -12.55 -10.07 -4.07
N MET A 103 -13.54 -9.85 -3.20
CA MET A 103 -14.18 -10.88 -2.39
C MET A 103 -14.81 -11.96 -3.26
N ARG A 104 -15.62 -11.58 -4.28
CA ARG A 104 -16.25 -12.54 -5.22
C ARG A 104 -15.22 -13.40 -5.94
N SER A 105 -14.11 -12.80 -6.39
CA SER A 105 -13.01 -13.52 -7.04
C SER A 105 -12.38 -14.56 -6.10
N ILE A 106 -12.12 -14.21 -4.84
CA ILE A 106 -11.60 -15.13 -3.83
C ILE A 106 -12.58 -16.27 -3.58
N VAL A 107 -13.84 -15.95 -3.28
CA VAL A 107 -14.88 -16.95 -2.98
C VAL A 107 -15.08 -17.91 -4.14
N LYS A 108 -15.17 -17.40 -5.38
CA LYS A 108 -15.27 -18.23 -6.58
C LYS A 108 -14.11 -19.23 -6.67
N ARG A 109 -12.88 -18.76 -6.41
CA ARG A 109 -11.69 -19.61 -6.44
C ARG A 109 -11.68 -20.64 -5.32
N MET A 110 -12.14 -20.28 -4.12
CA MET A 110 -12.25 -21.20 -2.98
C MET A 110 -13.30 -22.29 -3.22
N LEU A 111 -14.44 -21.95 -3.81
CA LEU A 111 -15.50 -22.91 -4.12
C LEU A 111 -15.11 -23.92 -5.21
N THR A 112 -14.14 -23.57 -6.07
CA THR A 112 -13.62 -24.45 -7.14
C THR A 112 -12.29 -25.12 -6.79
N ALA A 113 -11.81 -24.95 -5.57
CA ALA A 113 -10.53 -25.50 -5.15
C ALA A 113 -10.57 -27.02 -5.05
N GLN A 114 -9.45 -27.67 -5.42
CA GLN A 114 -9.29 -29.13 -5.39
C GLN A 114 -8.60 -29.64 -4.13
N ILE A 115 -8.32 -28.74 -3.19
CA ILE A 115 -7.72 -29.02 -1.89
C ILE A 115 -8.56 -28.41 -0.77
N PRO A 116 -8.50 -28.94 0.47
CA PRO A 116 -9.15 -28.33 1.61
C PRO A 116 -8.62 -26.92 1.88
N ILE A 117 -9.54 -25.97 1.97
CA ILE A 117 -9.23 -24.58 2.38
C ILE A 117 -9.83 -24.37 3.77
N ILE A 118 -8.97 -23.94 4.71
CA ILE A 118 -9.32 -23.60 6.07
C ILE A 118 -9.15 -22.09 6.23
N VAL A 119 -10.18 -21.40 6.70
CA VAL A 119 -10.05 -20.00 7.11
C VAL A 119 -10.00 -19.94 8.62
N TYR A 120 -8.98 -19.28 9.13
CA TYR A 120 -8.75 -19.11 10.56
C TYR A 120 -8.66 -17.63 10.90
N VAL A 121 -9.69 -17.09 11.53
CA VAL A 121 -9.72 -15.70 11.99
C VAL A 121 -8.84 -15.60 13.24
N ALA A 122 -7.65 -15.04 13.09
CA ALA A 122 -6.61 -15.01 14.11
C ALA A 122 -5.54 -13.95 13.78
N PRO A 123 -4.73 -13.54 14.78
CA PRO A 123 -4.72 -13.91 16.20
C PRO A 123 -5.89 -13.35 17.00
N SER A 124 -5.89 -13.51 18.35
CA SER A 124 -6.85 -12.84 19.23
C SER A 124 -6.88 -11.34 18.98
N GLY A 125 -8.08 -10.74 18.93
CA GLY A 125 -8.28 -9.35 18.52
C GLY A 125 -8.53 -9.15 17.03
N SER A 126 -8.34 -10.18 16.20
CA SER A 126 -8.65 -10.14 14.77
C SER A 126 -10.14 -10.17 14.49
N ARG A 127 -10.50 -9.76 13.28
CA ARG A 127 -11.88 -9.76 12.81
C ARG A 127 -12.02 -10.28 11.38
N ALA A 128 -13.17 -10.87 11.09
CA ALA A 128 -13.62 -11.17 9.74
C ALA A 128 -14.85 -10.31 9.42
N ALA A 129 -14.62 -9.02 9.13
CA ALA A 129 -15.70 -8.09 8.84
C ALA A 129 -15.98 -7.97 7.33
N SER A 130 -17.24 -7.67 6.96
CA SER A 130 -17.66 -7.39 5.59
C SER A 130 -17.23 -8.52 4.61
N ALA A 131 -16.32 -8.26 3.67
CA ALA A 131 -15.78 -9.27 2.75
C ALA A 131 -15.22 -10.51 3.48
N GLY A 132 -14.70 -10.35 4.70
CA GLY A 132 -14.19 -11.44 5.52
C GLY A 132 -15.24 -12.47 5.91
N VAL A 133 -16.51 -12.05 6.09
CA VAL A 133 -17.64 -12.97 6.36
C VAL A 133 -17.80 -13.95 5.20
N PHE A 134 -17.87 -13.46 3.97
CA PHE A 134 -18.04 -14.29 2.77
C PHE A 134 -16.90 -15.28 2.58
N ILE A 135 -15.66 -14.80 2.78
CA ILE A 135 -14.46 -15.64 2.65
C ILE A 135 -14.46 -16.72 3.73
N THR A 136 -14.79 -16.37 4.98
CA THR A 136 -14.87 -17.33 6.08
C THR A 136 -15.95 -18.37 5.83
N MET A 137 -17.14 -17.93 5.40
CA MET A 137 -18.25 -18.83 5.11
C MET A 137 -18.03 -19.71 3.88
N ALA A 138 -17.16 -19.30 2.93
CA ALA A 138 -16.82 -20.10 1.75
C ALA A 138 -15.80 -21.22 2.05
N ALA A 139 -15.12 -21.17 3.20
CA ALA A 139 -14.11 -22.15 3.60
C ALA A 139 -14.70 -23.56 3.77
N HIS A 140 -13.89 -24.59 3.55
CA HIS A 140 -14.25 -25.97 3.91
C HIS A 140 -14.31 -26.16 5.42
N ILE A 141 -13.37 -25.53 6.15
CA ILE A 141 -13.42 -25.40 7.61
C ILE A 141 -13.23 -23.91 7.94
N ALA A 142 -14.16 -23.36 8.73
CA ALA A 142 -14.07 -22.02 9.30
C ALA A 142 -13.73 -22.12 10.78
N ALA A 143 -12.68 -21.44 11.21
CA ALA A 143 -12.23 -21.42 12.58
C ALA A 143 -11.96 -19.98 13.05
N MET A 144 -12.12 -19.75 14.35
CA MET A 144 -11.82 -18.48 14.98
C MET A 144 -10.94 -18.67 16.21
N ALA A 145 -10.07 -17.70 16.50
CA ALA A 145 -9.35 -17.60 17.75
C ALA A 145 -10.25 -16.99 18.84
N PRO A 146 -9.99 -17.27 20.14
CA PRO A 146 -10.66 -16.56 21.23
C PRO A 146 -10.43 -15.05 21.14
N GLY A 147 -11.48 -14.26 21.41
CA GLY A 147 -11.42 -12.79 21.34
C GLY A 147 -11.44 -12.23 19.92
N THR A 148 -12.01 -12.96 18.97
CA THR A 148 -12.24 -12.51 17.59
C THR A 148 -13.72 -12.31 17.30
N ASN A 149 -14.05 -11.62 16.21
CA ASN A 149 -15.43 -11.41 15.79
C ASN A 149 -15.61 -11.58 14.28
N ILE A 150 -16.85 -11.90 13.91
CA ILE A 150 -17.28 -12.05 12.51
C ILE A 150 -18.64 -11.37 12.31
N GLY A 151 -18.80 -10.62 11.20
CA GLY A 151 -20.10 -9.99 10.90
C GLY A 151 -19.98 -8.67 10.17
N ALA A 152 -21.06 -7.87 10.28
CA ALA A 152 -21.18 -6.56 9.62
C ALA A 152 -20.88 -6.63 8.11
N ALA A 153 -21.69 -7.41 7.38
CA ALA A 153 -21.45 -7.70 5.96
C ALA A 153 -22.35 -6.89 5.01
N HIS A 154 -22.97 -5.82 5.50
CA HIS A 154 -23.79 -4.93 4.67
C HIS A 154 -22.95 -4.30 3.56
N PRO A 155 -23.39 -4.34 2.29
CA PRO A 155 -22.66 -3.71 1.21
C PRO A 155 -22.71 -2.19 1.36
N VAL A 156 -21.54 -1.56 1.50
CA VAL A 156 -21.44 -0.09 1.53
C VAL A 156 -21.16 0.41 0.13
N GLN A 157 -21.84 1.48 -0.26
CA GLN A 157 -21.66 2.12 -1.54
C GLN A 157 -20.36 2.94 -1.53
N LEU A 158 -19.66 2.90 -2.66
CA LEU A 158 -18.47 3.70 -2.89
C LEU A 158 -18.80 4.77 -3.94
N GLY A 159 -18.81 6.07 -3.54
CA GLY A 159 -19.10 7.19 -4.43
C GLY A 159 -20.50 7.78 -4.27
N GLU A 160 -21.05 8.36 -5.35
CA GLU A 160 -22.34 9.05 -5.33
C GLU A 160 -23.51 8.16 -4.87
N LYS A 161 -24.51 8.79 -4.23
CA LYS A 161 -25.74 8.09 -3.80
C LYS A 161 -26.42 7.48 -5.01
N ILE A 162 -26.60 6.18 -4.97
CA ILE A 162 -27.37 5.42 -5.95
C ILE A 162 -28.87 5.51 -5.56
N ASP A 163 -29.73 5.40 -6.57
CA ASP A 163 -31.19 5.31 -6.37
C ASP A 163 -31.55 4.13 -5.44
N ASP A 164 -32.50 4.33 -4.55
CA ASP A 164 -32.98 3.35 -3.56
C ASP A 164 -33.30 1.97 -4.17
N LYS A 165 -33.79 1.95 -5.43
CA LYS A 165 -34.07 0.70 -6.14
C LYS A 165 -32.79 -0.07 -6.50
N MET A 166 -31.72 0.65 -6.84
CA MET A 166 -30.43 0.03 -7.16
C MET A 166 -29.77 -0.47 -5.88
N GLU A 167 -29.86 0.27 -4.78
CA GLU A 167 -29.38 -0.15 -3.46
C GLU A 167 -30.06 -1.43 -3.02
N ALA A 168 -31.39 -1.50 -3.11
CA ALA A 168 -32.17 -2.70 -2.80
C ALA A 168 -31.78 -3.89 -3.70
N LYS A 169 -31.48 -3.65 -4.98
CA LYS A 169 -31.00 -4.67 -5.91
C LYS A 169 -29.65 -5.24 -5.49
N ILE A 170 -28.67 -4.38 -5.15
CA ILE A 170 -27.34 -4.79 -4.68
C ILE A 170 -27.46 -5.58 -3.38
N LEU A 171 -28.27 -5.11 -2.44
CA LEU A 171 -28.51 -5.77 -1.17
C LEU A 171 -29.09 -7.17 -1.37
N ASN A 172 -30.15 -7.31 -2.18
CA ASN A 172 -30.80 -8.59 -2.44
C ASN A 172 -29.88 -9.57 -3.18
N ASP A 173 -29.07 -9.12 -4.15
CA ASP A 173 -28.06 -9.94 -4.81
C ASP A 173 -27.00 -10.44 -3.82
N THR A 174 -26.54 -9.55 -2.93
CA THR A 174 -25.54 -9.86 -1.90
C THR A 174 -26.09 -10.87 -0.89
N VAL A 175 -27.34 -10.75 -0.47
CA VAL A 175 -28.04 -11.71 0.38
C VAL A 175 -28.17 -13.06 -0.30
N ALA A 176 -28.62 -13.10 -1.56
CA ALA A 176 -28.74 -14.34 -2.31
C ALA A 176 -27.37 -15.04 -2.42
N TYR A 177 -26.33 -14.27 -2.67
CA TYR A 177 -24.97 -14.80 -2.80
C TYR A 177 -24.45 -15.42 -1.50
N ILE A 178 -24.58 -14.73 -0.35
CA ILE A 178 -24.09 -15.28 0.93
C ILE A 178 -24.90 -16.50 1.38
N LYS A 179 -26.24 -16.52 1.15
CA LYS A 179 -27.08 -17.68 1.45
C LYS A 179 -26.67 -18.88 0.61
N THR A 180 -26.35 -18.68 -0.65
CA THR A 180 -25.85 -19.76 -1.53
C THR A 180 -24.56 -20.35 -0.99
N ILE A 181 -23.61 -19.51 -0.56
CA ILE A 181 -22.34 -19.95 0.06
C ILE A 181 -22.61 -20.72 1.35
N ALA A 182 -23.44 -20.14 2.25
CA ALA A 182 -23.80 -20.76 3.53
C ALA A 182 -24.41 -22.14 3.33
N LYS A 183 -25.40 -22.25 2.44
CA LYS A 183 -26.04 -23.52 2.08
C LYS A 183 -25.05 -24.55 1.54
N GLN A 184 -24.18 -24.14 0.61
CA GLN A 184 -23.18 -25.04 0.01
C GLN A 184 -22.20 -25.60 1.04
N ARG A 185 -21.91 -24.85 2.12
CA ARG A 185 -20.99 -25.23 3.19
C ARG A 185 -21.70 -25.74 4.46
N GLY A 186 -23.03 -25.90 4.42
CA GLY A 186 -23.81 -26.38 5.57
C GLY A 186 -23.80 -25.44 6.76
N ARG A 187 -23.68 -24.11 6.52
CA ARG A 187 -23.66 -23.07 7.54
C ARG A 187 -25.01 -22.39 7.70
N ASN A 188 -25.16 -21.57 8.73
CA ASN A 188 -26.40 -20.88 9.06
C ASN A 188 -26.76 -19.79 8.03
N GLU A 189 -27.74 -20.09 7.17
CA GLU A 189 -28.24 -19.18 6.14
C GLU A 189 -28.99 -17.97 6.71
N GLN A 190 -29.67 -18.13 7.85
CA GLN A 190 -30.45 -17.03 8.49
C GLN A 190 -29.51 -15.99 9.07
N TRP A 191 -28.50 -16.43 9.82
CA TRP A 191 -27.49 -15.52 10.34
C TRP A 191 -26.72 -14.82 9.20
N ALA A 192 -26.41 -15.55 8.12
CA ALA A 192 -25.74 -14.99 6.95
C ALA A 192 -26.56 -13.84 6.31
N GLU A 193 -27.89 -14.02 6.20
CA GLU A 193 -28.78 -12.97 5.74
C GLU A 193 -28.83 -11.78 6.68
N GLN A 194 -28.90 -12.00 8.00
CA GLN A 194 -28.86 -10.92 9.00
C GLN A 194 -27.54 -10.15 9.00
N ALA A 195 -26.41 -10.83 8.84
CA ALA A 195 -25.10 -10.19 8.72
C ALA A 195 -25.04 -9.20 7.55
N VAL A 196 -25.76 -9.49 6.45
CA VAL A 196 -25.83 -8.62 5.28
C VAL A 196 -26.92 -7.54 5.44
N ARG A 197 -28.13 -7.89 5.86
CA ARG A 197 -29.25 -6.93 5.96
C ARG A 197 -29.13 -5.99 7.14
N GLU A 198 -28.73 -6.52 8.29
CA GLU A 198 -28.82 -5.86 9.60
C GLU A 198 -27.42 -5.53 10.18
N SER A 199 -26.35 -5.89 9.45
CA SER A 199 -24.97 -5.72 9.91
C SER A 199 -24.67 -6.42 11.25
N VAL A 200 -25.33 -7.53 11.54
CA VAL A 200 -25.09 -8.30 12.77
C VAL A 200 -23.66 -8.78 12.82
N SER A 201 -23.04 -8.67 13.99
CA SER A 201 -21.71 -9.16 14.28
C SER A 201 -21.70 -9.97 15.58
N VAL A 202 -20.99 -11.09 15.58
CA VAL A 202 -20.92 -12.01 16.71
C VAL A 202 -19.48 -12.37 17.04
N LYS A 203 -19.21 -12.68 18.30
CA LYS A 203 -17.94 -13.21 18.75
C LYS A 203 -17.83 -14.72 18.50
N GLU A 204 -16.63 -15.24 18.65
CA GLU A 204 -16.26 -16.63 18.30
C GLU A 204 -17.17 -17.70 18.94
N ASP A 205 -17.50 -17.55 20.23
CA ASP A 205 -18.36 -18.52 20.94
C ASP A 205 -19.79 -18.56 20.40
N GLU A 206 -20.33 -17.39 20.08
CA GLU A 206 -21.66 -17.26 19.52
C GLU A 206 -21.68 -17.71 18.05
N ALA A 207 -20.64 -17.39 17.28
CA ALA A 207 -20.47 -17.85 15.91
C ALA A 207 -20.44 -19.39 15.82
N LEU A 208 -19.79 -20.04 16.81
CA LEU A 208 -19.80 -21.50 16.91
C LEU A 208 -21.18 -22.05 17.25
N LYS A 209 -21.87 -21.47 18.24
CA LYS A 209 -23.21 -21.90 18.65
C LYS A 209 -24.25 -21.74 17.53
N LEU A 210 -24.11 -20.67 16.76
CA LEU A 210 -25.00 -20.37 15.64
C LEU A 210 -24.67 -21.21 14.36
N GLY A 211 -23.58 -21.98 14.36
CA GLY A 211 -23.16 -22.74 13.18
C GLY A 211 -22.64 -21.86 12.05
N VAL A 212 -22.08 -20.71 12.38
CA VAL A 212 -21.39 -19.82 11.43
C VAL A 212 -19.96 -20.32 11.15
N ILE A 213 -19.31 -20.85 12.19
CA ILE A 213 -17.99 -21.47 12.13
C ILE A 213 -18.02 -22.90 12.66
N ASP A 214 -16.96 -23.67 12.39
CA ASP A 214 -16.88 -25.09 12.73
C ASP A 214 -16.18 -25.37 14.06
N LEU A 215 -15.29 -24.45 14.48
CA LEU A 215 -14.55 -24.58 15.77
C LEU A 215 -13.89 -23.27 16.22
N VAL A 216 -13.62 -23.21 17.53
CA VAL A 216 -12.78 -22.16 18.12
C VAL A 216 -11.45 -22.79 18.52
N SER A 217 -10.32 -22.16 18.20
CA SER A 217 -9.00 -22.67 18.50
C SER A 217 -8.04 -21.53 18.89
N PRO A 218 -7.28 -21.66 20.00
CA PRO A 218 -6.43 -20.57 20.50
C PRO A 218 -5.18 -20.31 19.63
N ASN A 219 -4.76 -21.30 18.83
CA ASN A 219 -3.59 -21.16 17.96
C ASN A 219 -3.62 -22.17 16.81
N LEU A 220 -2.77 -21.95 15.82
CA LEU A 220 -2.70 -22.78 14.61
C LEU A 220 -2.39 -24.26 14.95
N LYS A 221 -1.55 -24.52 15.94
CA LYS A 221 -1.18 -25.90 16.32
C LYS A 221 -2.38 -26.65 16.90
N ASP A 222 -3.18 -26.00 17.74
CA ASP A 222 -4.42 -26.58 18.28
C ASP A 222 -5.44 -26.80 17.17
N LEU A 223 -5.60 -25.80 16.26
CA LEU A 223 -6.44 -25.93 15.09
C LEU A 223 -6.12 -27.18 14.29
N LEU A 224 -4.86 -27.35 13.89
CA LEU A 224 -4.38 -28.50 13.11
C LEU A 224 -4.63 -29.84 13.82
N ASN A 225 -4.41 -29.88 15.15
CA ASN A 225 -4.70 -31.09 15.93
C ASN A 225 -6.21 -31.45 15.96
N ARG A 226 -7.11 -30.46 15.99
CA ARG A 226 -8.56 -30.69 16.07
C ARG A 226 -9.19 -31.03 14.73
N ILE A 227 -8.58 -30.62 13.63
CA ILE A 227 -9.08 -30.90 12.28
C ILE A 227 -8.47 -32.18 11.70
N ASP A 228 -7.43 -32.74 12.31
CA ASP A 228 -6.81 -33.99 11.87
C ASP A 228 -7.84 -35.14 11.91
N GLY A 229 -7.87 -35.95 10.85
CA GLY A 229 -8.84 -37.04 10.70
C GLY A 229 -10.25 -36.62 10.28
N ARG A 230 -10.58 -35.30 10.16
CA ARG A 230 -11.88 -34.86 9.68
C ARG A 230 -12.08 -35.22 8.19
N ARG A 231 -13.27 -35.67 7.87
CA ARG A 231 -13.71 -35.92 6.49
C ARG A 231 -14.29 -34.62 5.92
N ILE A 232 -13.78 -34.21 4.77
CA ILE A 232 -14.19 -32.98 4.10
C ILE A 232 -14.61 -33.32 2.67
N GLU A 233 -15.79 -32.86 2.28
CA GLU A 233 -16.24 -32.89 0.89
C GLU A 233 -15.69 -31.64 0.17
N ILE A 234 -14.78 -31.85 -0.78
CA ILE A 234 -14.18 -30.80 -1.59
C ILE A 234 -15.11 -30.41 -2.73
N SER A 235 -15.65 -31.41 -3.40
CA SER A 235 -16.64 -31.29 -4.47
C SER A 235 -17.67 -32.43 -4.35
N PRO A 236 -18.84 -32.30 -4.95
CA PRO A 236 -19.87 -33.33 -4.86
C PRO A 236 -19.33 -34.73 -5.13
N GLY A 237 -19.41 -35.61 -4.12
CA GLY A 237 -18.92 -36.97 -4.15
C GLY A 237 -17.42 -37.18 -3.93
N ASN A 238 -16.62 -36.11 -3.79
CA ASN A 238 -15.19 -36.20 -3.51
C ASN A 238 -14.92 -35.87 -2.06
N VAL A 239 -14.86 -36.90 -1.21
CA VAL A 239 -14.60 -36.77 0.22
C VAL A 239 -13.17 -37.18 0.54
N ILE A 240 -12.40 -36.29 1.15
CA ILE A 240 -11.05 -36.59 1.62
C ILE A 240 -10.97 -36.55 3.14
N THR A 241 -10.04 -37.32 3.70
CA THR A 241 -9.73 -37.29 5.13
C THR A 241 -8.47 -36.46 5.35
N LEU A 242 -8.57 -35.39 6.14
CA LEU A 242 -7.41 -34.54 6.49
C LEU A 242 -6.38 -35.35 7.25
N LYS A 243 -5.11 -35.20 6.88
CA LYS A 243 -3.94 -35.73 7.58
C LYS A 243 -2.95 -34.58 7.76
N VAL A 244 -3.10 -33.86 8.86
CA VAL A 244 -2.37 -32.58 9.11
C VAL A 244 -1.55 -32.60 10.40
N LYS A 245 -1.73 -33.58 11.28
CA LYS A 245 -0.97 -33.69 12.53
C LYS A 245 0.49 -34.01 12.25
N GLY A 246 1.39 -33.15 12.77
CA GLY A 246 2.84 -33.31 12.59
C GLY A 246 3.36 -32.98 11.18
N VAL A 247 2.50 -32.48 10.30
CA VAL A 247 2.87 -32.04 8.96
C VAL A 247 3.52 -30.66 9.01
N GLU A 248 4.56 -30.46 8.21
CA GLU A 248 5.28 -29.19 8.10
C GLU A 248 4.38 -28.09 7.53
N THR A 249 4.39 -26.92 8.18
CA THR A 249 3.69 -25.73 7.70
C THR A 249 4.65 -24.87 6.89
N LYS A 250 4.28 -24.55 5.64
CA LYS A 250 5.03 -23.70 4.73
C LYS A 250 4.33 -22.36 4.57
N ASP A 251 4.96 -21.28 5.00
CA ASP A 251 4.46 -19.93 4.79
C ASP A 251 4.50 -19.59 3.29
N VAL A 252 3.38 -19.16 2.74
CA VAL A 252 3.29 -18.60 1.40
C VAL A 252 3.35 -17.10 1.54
N THR A 253 4.47 -16.49 1.17
CA THR A 253 4.64 -15.04 1.17
C THR A 253 4.13 -14.41 -0.11
N MET A 254 3.65 -13.18 -0.03
CA MET A 254 3.35 -12.38 -1.22
C MET A 254 4.61 -12.20 -2.07
N SER A 255 4.46 -12.24 -3.39
CA SER A 255 5.55 -11.83 -4.27
C SER A 255 5.86 -10.36 -4.07
N PHE A 256 7.11 -9.94 -4.34
CA PHE A 256 7.50 -8.51 -4.24
C PHE A 256 6.54 -7.59 -5.00
N ARG A 257 6.11 -8.01 -6.19
CA ARG A 257 5.12 -7.28 -7.00
C ARG A 257 3.78 -7.14 -6.27
N ASP A 258 3.25 -8.24 -5.73
CA ASP A 258 1.94 -8.23 -5.06
C ASP A 258 2.01 -7.42 -3.76
N GLN A 259 3.14 -7.48 -3.04
CA GLN A 259 3.38 -6.67 -1.84
C GLN A 259 3.44 -5.17 -2.18
N LEU A 260 4.17 -4.79 -3.24
CA LEU A 260 4.24 -3.40 -3.71
C LEU A 260 2.86 -2.88 -4.11
N LEU A 261 2.09 -3.67 -4.88
CA LEU A 261 0.72 -3.31 -5.26
C LEU A 261 -0.21 -3.16 -4.05
N SER A 262 -0.08 -4.03 -3.04
CA SER A 262 -0.86 -3.94 -1.80
C SER A 262 -0.56 -2.65 -1.03
N ILE A 263 0.71 -2.26 -0.94
CA ILE A 263 1.14 -1.00 -0.28
C ILE A 263 0.60 0.21 -1.05
N ILE A 264 0.77 0.24 -2.37
CA ILE A 264 0.33 1.37 -3.21
C ILE A 264 -1.20 1.52 -3.16
N SER A 265 -1.95 0.41 -3.10
CA SER A 265 -3.43 0.43 -3.01
C SER A 265 -3.98 0.92 -1.66
N ASN A 266 -3.12 1.26 -0.70
CA ASN A 266 -3.56 1.85 0.56
C ASN A 266 -3.92 3.33 0.37
N PRO A 267 -5.12 3.79 0.79
CA PRO A 267 -5.57 5.17 0.61
C PRO A 267 -4.59 6.22 1.14
N ASN A 268 -3.99 5.94 2.29
CA ASN A 268 -3.02 6.85 2.91
C ASN A 268 -1.73 6.97 2.08
N ILE A 269 -1.26 5.86 1.50
CA ILE A 269 -0.08 5.86 0.63
C ILE A 269 -0.39 6.55 -0.69
N ALA A 270 -1.58 6.30 -1.27
CA ALA A 270 -2.04 6.97 -2.48
C ALA A 270 -2.04 8.51 -2.31
N TYR A 271 -2.53 8.99 -1.15
CA TYR A 271 -2.52 10.41 -0.81
C TYR A 271 -1.10 10.98 -0.70
N ILE A 272 -0.20 10.29 0.00
CA ILE A 272 1.22 10.72 0.10
C ILE A 272 1.87 10.76 -1.29
N LEU A 273 1.67 9.73 -2.11
CA LEU A 273 2.19 9.69 -3.48
C LEU A 273 1.64 10.87 -4.32
N LEU A 274 0.35 11.17 -4.20
CA LEU A 274 -0.28 12.30 -4.87
C LEU A 274 0.40 13.61 -4.46
N MET A 275 0.55 13.85 -3.16
CA MET A 275 1.15 15.08 -2.64
C MET A 275 2.64 15.21 -3.00
N LEU A 276 3.42 14.12 -2.86
CA LEU A 276 4.82 14.09 -3.31
C LEU A 276 4.94 14.34 -4.81
N GLY A 277 4.03 13.76 -5.57
CA GLY A 277 3.98 13.94 -7.02
C GLY A 277 3.75 15.39 -7.40
N ILE A 278 2.73 16.02 -6.82
CA ILE A 278 2.42 17.42 -7.07
C ILE A 278 3.56 18.35 -6.65
N TYR A 279 4.13 18.14 -5.45
CA TYR A 279 5.27 18.97 -5.00
C TYR A 279 6.53 18.74 -5.82
N GLY A 280 6.81 17.50 -6.24
CA GLY A 280 7.95 17.23 -7.13
C GLY A 280 7.85 17.95 -8.46
N LEU A 281 6.68 17.92 -9.11
CA LEU A 281 6.41 18.67 -10.33
C LEU A 281 6.47 20.19 -10.09
N PHE A 282 5.93 20.66 -8.96
CA PHE A 282 6.01 22.07 -8.60
C PHE A 282 7.47 22.55 -8.46
N PHE A 283 8.32 21.77 -7.79
CA PHE A 283 9.74 22.12 -7.64
C PHE A 283 10.46 22.21 -8.99
N GLU A 284 10.18 21.31 -9.92
CA GLU A 284 10.74 21.35 -11.27
C GLU A 284 10.30 22.61 -12.03
N LEU A 285 9.01 22.95 -11.97
CA LEU A 285 8.47 24.15 -12.61
C LEU A 285 9.00 25.45 -12.00
N ALA A 286 9.26 25.45 -10.69
CA ALA A 286 9.80 26.60 -9.99
C ALA A 286 11.31 26.79 -10.21
N ASN A 287 12.06 25.71 -10.45
CA ASN A 287 13.51 25.70 -10.63
C ASN A 287 13.90 24.89 -11.88
N PRO A 288 13.68 25.41 -13.10
CA PRO A 288 13.99 24.68 -14.33
C PRO A 288 15.46 24.25 -14.37
N GLY A 289 15.70 22.95 -14.56
CA GLY A 289 17.03 22.35 -14.62
C GLY A 289 17.36 21.42 -13.44
N VAL A 290 16.54 21.34 -12.42
CA VAL A 290 16.66 20.36 -11.32
C VAL A 290 15.80 19.15 -11.66
N ILE A 291 16.19 18.35 -12.65
CA ILE A 291 15.39 17.27 -13.27
C ILE A 291 14.87 16.22 -12.27
N LEU A 292 15.61 15.93 -11.22
CA LEU A 292 15.32 14.80 -10.31
C LEU A 292 13.96 14.92 -9.58
N PRO A 293 13.57 16.07 -8.99
CA PRO A 293 12.26 16.20 -8.33
C PRO A 293 11.09 16.02 -9.30
N GLY A 294 11.19 16.52 -10.52
CA GLY A 294 10.14 16.39 -11.54
C GLY A 294 9.95 14.95 -11.99
N VAL A 295 11.02 14.20 -12.23
CA VAL A 295 10.96 12.78 -12.59
C VAL A 295 10.34 11.95 -11.47
N ILE A 296 10.82 12.13 -10.24
CA ILE A 296 10.24 11.44 -9.07
C ILE A 296 8.78 11.84 -8.90
N GLY A 297 8.47 13.14 -9.04
CA GLY A 297 7.11 13.66 -8.97
C GLY A 297 6.19 13.02 -10.01
N GLY A 298 6.62 12.92 -11.25
CA GLY A 298 5.87 12.26 -12.32
C GLY A 298 5.59 10.79 -12.03
N ILE A 299 6.58 10.05 -11.54
CA ILE A 299 6.40 8.65 -11.14
C ILE A 299 5.39 8.55 -9.99
N CYS A 300 5.50 9.40 -8.97
CA CYS A 300 4.56 9.42 -7.85
C CYS A 300 3.12 9.72 -8.30
N ILE A 301 2.90 10.66 -9.24
CA ILE A 301 1.58 10.96 -9.80
C ILE A 301 0.99 9.75 -10.51
N ILE A 302 1.77 9.07 -11.36
CA ILE A 302 1.31 7.88 -12.08
C ILE A 302 0.90 6.78 -11.10
N LEU A 303 1.73 6.53 -10.08
CA LEU A 303 1.42 5.54 -9.04
C LEU A 303 0.21 5.95 -8.18
N ALA A 304 0.07 7.24 -7.87
CA ALA A 304 -1.09 7.76 -7.17
C ALA A 304 -2.38 7.56 -7.97
N PHE A 305 -2.40 7.90 -9.26
CA PHE A 305 -3.56 7.66 -10.11
C PHE A 305 -3.90 6.17 -10.24
N PHE A 306 -2.90 5.31 -10.36
CA PHE A 306 -3.11 3.86 -10.35
C PHE A 306 -3.80 3.40 -9.06
N ALA A 307 -3.34 3.87 -7.89
CA ALA A 307 -3.95 3.56 -6.60
C ALA A 307 -5.38 4.12 -6.49
N LEU A 308 -5.56 5.35 -6.91
CA LEU A 308 -6.83 6.07 -6.84
C LEU A 308 -7.92 5.46 -7.75
N GLN A 309 -7.57 4.79 -8.87
CA GLN A 309 -8.54 4.07 -9.71
C GLN A 309 -9.32 2.99 -8.94
N MET A 310 -8.76 2.48 -7.83
CA MET A 310 -9.38 1.46 -6.99
C MET A 310 -10.19 2.04 -5.82
N LEU A 311 -10.24 3.37 -5.69
CA LEU A 311 -10.83 4.09 -4.57
C LEU A 311 -11.94 5.03 -5.06
N PRO A 312 -12.98 5.29 -4.25
CA PRO A 312 -14.02 6.27 -4.60
C PRO A 312 -13.46 7.69 -4.51
N ILE A 313 -13.00 8.24 -5.63
CA ILE A 313 -12.41 9.57 -5.70
C ILE A 313 -13.50 10.61 -5.86
N ASN A 314 -13.42 11.67 -5.04
CA ASN A 314 -14.19 12.89 -5.22
C ASN A 314 -13.40 13.90 -6.05
N TYR A 315 -13.84 14.14 -7.27
CA TYR A 315 -13.16 15.08 -8.18
C TYR A 315 -13.15 16.53 -7.66
N ALA A 316 -14.13 16.93 -6.85
CA ALA A 316 -14.12 18.24 -6.19
C ALA A 316 -12.97 18.34 -5.18
N GLY A 317 -12.67 17.24 -4.46
CA GLY A 317 -11.51 17.15 -3.57
C GLY A 317 -10.20 17.34 -4.34
N VAL A 318 -10.05 16.66 -5.48
CA VAL A 318 -8.88 16.84 -6.37
C VAL A 318 -8.76 18.29 -6.84
N ALA A 319 -9.85 18.88 -7.31
CA ALA A 319 -9.86 20.27 -7.78
C ALA A 319 -9.48 21.26 -6.68
N LEU A 320 -9.95 21.06 -5.44
CA LEU A 320 -9.59 21.88 -4.29
C LEU A 320 -8.10 21.74 -3.92
N ILE A 321 -7.52 20.55 -3.98
CA ILE A 321 -6.07 20.34 -3.76
C ILE A 321 -5.29 21.13 -4.80
N LEU A 322 -5.65 20.99 -6.09
CA LEU A 322 -5.00 21.71 -7.18
C LEU A 322 -5.15 23.24 -7.03
N LEU A 323 -6.35 23.71 -6.66
CA LEU A 323 -6.58 25.12 -6.38
C LEU A 323 -5.70 25.62 -5.24
N GLY A 324 -5.57 24.86 -4.14
CA GLY A 324 -4.69 25.21 -3.02
C GLY A 324 -3.25 25.42 -3.47
N ILE A 325 -2.73 24.56 -4.33
CA ILE A 325 -1.38 24.66 -4.87
C ILE A 325 -1.24 25.87 -5.81
N ILE A 326 -2.22 26.11 -6.67
CA ILE A 326 -2.24 27.28 -7.54
C ILE A 326 -2.20 28.56 -6.71
N LEU A 327 -2.97 28.63 -5.63
CA LEU A 327 -2.98 29.76 -4.70
C LEU A 327 -1.62 29.98 -4.02
N PHE A 328 -0.93 28.92 -3.62
CA PHE A 328 0.42 29.00 -3.09
C PHE A 328 1.43 29.54 -4.12
N ILE A 329 1.32 29.08 -5.37
CA ILE A 329 2.17 29.57 -6.47
C ILE A 329 1.90 31.06 -6.73
N ALA A 330 0.61 31.43 -6.74
CA ALA A 330 0.19 32.81 -6.96
C ALA A 330 0.71 33.75 -5.86
N GLU A 331 0.72 33.33 -4.59
CA GLU A 331 1.26 34.12 -3.47
C GLU A 331 2.74 34.50 -3.66
N VAL A 332 3.55 33.60 -4.23
CA VAL A 332 4.97 33.88 -4.51
C VAL A 332 5.13 34.97 -5.59
N LYS A 333 4.17 35.06 -6.51
CA LYS A 333 4.23 36.01 -7.63
C LYS A 333 3.46 37.30 -7.39
N ILE A 334 2.39 37.24 -6.60
CA ILE A 334 1.47 38.34 -6.32
C ILE A 334 1.62 38.65 -4.83
N THR A 335 2.03 39.87 -4.48
CA THR A 335 2.17 40.31 -3.08
C THR A 335 0.80 40.49 -2.44
N SER A 336 0.18 39.42 -1.97
CA SER A 336 -1.13 39.43 -1.30
C SER A 336 -1.04 39.47 0.23
N TYR A 337 0.16 39.64 0.77
CA TYR A 337 0.44 39.70 2.22
C TYR A 337 -0.04 38.47 2.99
N GLY A 338 -0.06 37.29 2.32
CA GLY A 338 -0.42 36.00 2.95
C GLY A 338 -1.88 35.58 2.76
N MET A 339 -2.73 36.40 2.18
CA MET A 339 -4.16 36.05 1.97
C MET A 339 -4.34 34.83 1.06
N LEU A 340 -3.58 34.74 -0.03
CA LEU A 340 -3.61 33.60 -0.93
C LEU A 340 -3.05 32.33 -0.28
N SER A 341 -2.03 32.47 0.60
CA SER A 341 -1.50 31.35 1.37
C SER A 341 -2.55 30.78 2.34
N VAL A 342 -3.29 31.63 3.05
CA VAL A 342 -4.38 31.19 3.94
C VAL A 342 -5.47 30.47 3.17
N ALA A 343 -5.91 31.08 2.05
CA ALA A 343 -6.91 30.45 1.17
C ALA A 343 -6.37 29.11 0.60
N GLY A 344 -5.08 29.01 0.26
CA GLY A 344 -4.41 27.81 -0.20
C GLY A 344 -4.41 26.70 0.85
N VAL A 345 -4.11 27.02 2.12
CA VAL A 345 -4.17 26.06 3.25
C VAL A 345 -5.59 25.53 3.43
N ILE A 346 -6.59 26.41 3.42
CA ILE A 346 -8.01 26.03 3.58
C ILE A 346 -8.43 25.12 2.41
N SER A 347 -8.10 25.50 1.18
CA SER A 347 -8.42 24.72 -0.01
C SER A 347 -7.76 23.35 -0.01
N LEU A 348 -6.46 23.27 0.38
CA LEU A 348 -5.72 22.01 0.51
C LEU A 348 -6.32 21.11 1.59
N LEU A 349 -6.68 21.66 2.75
CA LEU A 349 -7.29 20.92 3.84
C LEU A 349 -8.64 20.35 3.44
N LEU A 350 -9.53 21.18 2.91
CA LEU A 350 -10.86 20.76 2.46
C LEU A 350 -10.75 19.72 1.33
N GLY A 351 -9.88 19.97 0.36
CA GLY A 351 -9.64 19.03 -0.73
C GLY A 351 -9.10 17.68 -0.26
N SER A 352 -8.19 17.68 0.70
CA SER A 352 -7.63 16.44 1.27
C SER A 352 -8.68 15.63 2.06
N VAL A 353 -9.55 16.31 2.80
CA VAL A 353 -10.66 15.65 3.52
C VAL A 353 -11.70 15.10 2.56
N MET A 354 -11.99 15.83 1.48
CA MET A 354 -12.98 15.43 0.48
C MET A 354 -12.44 14.46 -0.58
N LEU A 355 -11.13 14.20 -0.62
CA LEU A 355 -10.50 13.42 -1.70
C LEU A 355 -11.08 12.03 -1.86
N ILE A 356 -11.35 11.35 -0.74
CA ILE A 356 -11.98 10.03 -0.71
C ILE A 356 -13.25 10.15 0.13
N ASP A 357 -14.38 10.05 -0.56
CA ASP A 357 -15.71 10.07 0.06
C ASP A 357 -16.22 8.63 0.15
N SER A 358 -16.04 8.02 1.31
CA SER A 358 -16.46 6.65 1.57
C SER A 358 -17.05 6.51 2.97
N PRO A 359 -18.22 5.87 3.12
CA PRO A 359 -18.75 5.52 4.43
C PRO A 359 -17.93 4.42 5.14
N ALA A 360 -17.06 3.72 4.39
CA ALA A 360 -16.19 2.70 4.95
C ALA A 360 -14.91 3.35 5.54
N GLU A 361 -14.82 3.36 6.87
CA GLU A 361 -13.71 3.97 7.62
C GLU A 361 -12.32 3.49 7.15
N PHE A 362 -12.20 2.22 6.76
CA PHE A 362 -10.94 1.63 6.30
C PHE A 362 -10.48 2.12 4.91
N LEU A 363 -11.36 2.78 4.14
CA LEU A 363 -11.01 3.41 2.86
C LEU A 363 -10.75 4.91 3.00
N GLN A 364 -11.03 5.51 4.16
CA GLN A 364 -10.76 6.92 4.39
C GLN A 364 -9.26 7.17 4.66
N ILE A 365 -8.80 8.37 4.29
CA ILE A 365 -7.46 8.83 4.64
C ILE A 365 -7.48 9.26 6.11
N SER A 366 -6.55 8.74 6.91
CA SER A 366 -6.47 9.12 8.32
C SER A 366 -6.12 10.61 8.47
N PHE A 367 -7.06 11.38 9.02
CA PHE A 367 -6.92 12.83 9.19
C PHE A 367 -5.69 13.20 10.02
N VAL A 368 -5.56 12.62 11.22
CA VAL A 368 -4.49 12.97 12.17
C VAL A 368 -3.12 12.48 11.72
N ARG A 369 -3.05 11.28 11.09
CA ARG A 369 -1.76 10.68 10.73
C ARG A 369 -1.21 11.17 9.39
N PHE A 370 -2.07 11.54 8.45
CA PHE A 370 -1.65 11.84 7.08
C PHE A 370 -2.10 13.21 6.59
N ILE A 371 -3.38 13.58 6.70
CA ILE A 371 -3.85 14.89 6.19
C ILE A 371 -3.23 16.03 6.99
N LEU A 372 -3.39 16.02 8.31
CA LEU A 372 -2.93 17.10 9.16
C LEU A 372 -1.41 17.36 9.04
N PRO A 373 -0.52 16.35 9.11
CA PRO A 373 0.92 16.59 8.92
C PRO A 373 1.25 17.17 7.55
N VAL A 374 0.64 16.68 6.47
CA VAL A 374 0.89 17.19 5.13
C VAL A 374 0.46 18.65 5.01
N VAL A 375 -0.72 19.00 5.50
CA VAL A 375 -1.23 20.38 5.49
C VAL A 375 -0.35 21.29 6.34
N VAL A 376 0.05 20.88 7.54
CA VAL A 376 0.91 21.65 8.43
C VAL A 376 2.31 21.87 7.82
N VAL A 377 2.92 20.84 7.25
CA VAL A 377 4.23 20.96 6.58
C VAL A 377 4.12 21.88 5.37
N SER A 378 3.05 21.76 4.58
CA SER A 378 2.80 22.64 3.43
C SER A 378 2.63 24.10 3.88
N ALA A 379 1.80 24.34 4.88
CA ALA A 379 1.56 25.69 5.43
C ALA A 379 2.86 26.29 5.97
N ALA A 380 3.65 25.53 6.74
CA ALA A 380 4.92 25.97 7.29
C ALA A 380 5.94 26.30 6.18
N PHE A 381 6.01 25.46 5.14
CA PHE A 381 6.90 25.69 4.00
C PHE A 381 6.54 27.00 3.26
N PHE A 382 5.27 27.20 2.92
CA PHE A 382 4.86 28.42 2.21
C PHE A 382 4.93 29.66 3.08
N LEU A 383 4.65 29.57 4.38
CA LEU A 383 4.86 30.66 5.33
C LEU A 383 6.35 31.05 5.42
N PHE A 384 7.24 30.05 5.50
CA PHE A 384 8.67 30.29 5.47
C PHE A 384 9.10 30.97 4.17
N ALA A 385 8.65 30.48 3.02
CA ALA A 385 8.93 31.06 1.72
C ALA A 385 8.44 32.55 1.66
N LEU A 386 7.22 32.82 2.14
CA LEU A 386 6.68 34.18 2.23
C LEU A 386 7.55 35.11 3.09
N ILE A 387 7.96 34.64 4.28
CA ILE A 387 8.85 35.41 5.16
C ILE A 387 10.16 35.73 4.44
N MET A 388 10.75 34.78 3.73
CA MET A 388 11.98 34.98 2.97
C MET A 388 11.81 35.97 1.84
N VAL A 389 10.69 35.92 1.10
CA VAL A 389 10.37 36.90 0.03
C VAL A 389 10.19 38.29 0.61
N VAL A 390 9.39 38.46 1.68
CA VAL A 390 9.19 39.74 2.33
C VAL A 390 10.52 40.30 2.88
N ARG A 391 11.36 39.45 3.46
CA ARG A 391 12.69 39.86 3.96
C ARG A 391 13.62 40.28 2.84
N ALA A 392 13.57 39.59 1.68
CA ALA A 392 14.36 39.96 0.51
C ALA A 392 13.92 41.32 -0.07
N HIS A 393 12.60 41.56 -0.18
CA HIS A 393 12.09 42.86 -0.66
C HIS A 393 12.38 44.04 0.31
N ARG A 394 12.47 43.79 1.62
CA ARG A 394 12.81 44.82 2.61
C ARG A 394 14.31 45.15 2.68
N ARG A 395 15.17 44.38 2.03
CA ARG A 395 16.59 44.69 1.94
C ARG A 395 16.79 45.92 1.07
N ARG A 396 17.46 46.97 1.61
CA ARG A 396 17.81 48.12 0.80
C ARG A 396 18.70 47.69 -0.37
N PRO A 397 18.45 48.22 -1.57
CA PRO A 397 19.33 47.94 -2.71
C PRO A 397 20.75 48.35 -2.37
N THR A 398 21.71 47.46 -2.53
CA THR A 398 23.13 47.72 -2.28
C THR A 398 23.89 48.13 -3.54
N THR A 399 23.24 48.02 -4.69
CA THR A 399 23.79 48.28 -6.03
C THR A 399 22.86 49.23 -6.78
N GLY A 400 23.40 49.94 -7.80
CA GLY A 400 22.63 50.89 -8.62
C GLY A 400 22.51 52.28 -7.98
N LYS A 401 21.67 53.14 -8.59
CA LYS A 401 21.48 54.55 -8.15
C LYS A 401 21.21 54.68 -6.66
N GLU A 402 20.31 53.86 -6.12
CA GLU A 402 19.89 53.92 -4.72
C GLU A 402 20.98 53.44 -3.74
N GLY A 403 21.90 52.59 -4.22
CA GLY A 403 23.03 52.08 -3.41
C GLY A 403 24.15 53.10 -3.21
N LEU A 404 24.24 54.12 -4.05
CA LEU A 404 25.22 55.20 -3.99
C LEU A 404 24.77 56.42 -3.19
N ILE A 405 23.45 56.70 -3.17
CA ILE A 405 22.88 57.84 -2.44
C ILE A 405 23.20 57.72 -0.92
N GLY A 406 23.71 58.81 -0.34
CA GLY A 406 24.11 58.86 1.08
C GLY A 406 25.47 58.25 1.37
N ARG A 407 26.22 57.73 0.38
CA ARG A 407 27.60 57.24 0.57
C ARG A 407 28.58 58.36 0.64
N ILE A 408 29.62 58.11 1.41
CA ILE A 408 30.74 59.00 1.55
C ILE A 408 31.83 58.61 0.56
N GLY A 409 32.34 59.56 -0.17
CA GLY A 409 33.50 59.44 -1.08
C GLY A 409 34.53 60.52 -0.80
N VAL A 410 35.54 60.57 -1.67
CA VAL A 410 36.60 61.59 -1.60
C VAL A 410 36.75 62.24 -2.97
N ALA A 411 36.83 63.53 -3.03
CA ALA A 411 37.14 64.29 -4.26
C ALA A 411 38.56 63.99 -4.71
N THR A 412 38.73 63.46 -5.93
CA THR A 412 40.05 63.15 -6.51
C THR A 412 40.66 64.35 -7.20
N VAL A 413 39.81 65.29 -7.65
CA VAL A 413 40.18 66.59 -8.25
C VAL A 413 39.30 67.70 -7.66
N ASP A 414 39.70 68.95 -7.83
CA ASP A 414 38.85 70.08 -7.44
C ASP A 414 37.53 70.10 -8.25
N LEU A 415 36.37 70.18 -7.55
CA LEU A 415 35.07 70.30 -8.13
C LEU A 415 34.68 71.80 -8.28
N LYS A 416 34.56 72.31 -9.57
CA LYS A 416 34.23 73.71 -9.92
C LYS A 416 33.37 73.79 -11.19
N PRO A 417 32.10 73.55 -11.19
CA PRO A 417 31.22 72.74 -10.36
C PRO A 417 31.32 71.24 -10.65
N GLU A 418 32.05 70.84 -11.69
CA GLU A 418 32.24 69.44 -12.13
C GLU A 418 33.61 68.92 -11.78
N GLY A 419 33.70 67.62 -11.52
CA GLY A 419 34.96 66.91 -11.24
C GLY A 419 34.77 65.44 -11.07
N VAL A 420 35.71 64.74 -10.42
CA VAL A 420 35.68 63.29 -10.20
C VAL A 420 35.79 63.00 -8.73
N VAL A 421 34.97 62.09 -8.24
CA VAL A 421 35.01 61.61 -6.85
C VAL A 421 35.20 60.11 -6.84
N GLU A 422 35.93 59.63 -5.86
CA GLU A 422 36.07 58.21 -5.58
C GLU A 422 35.03 57.75 -4.57
N ILE A 423 34.16 56.79 -4.91
CA ILE A 423 33.14 56.23 -4.05
C ILE A 423 33.28 54.72 -4.09
N ARG A 424 33.58 54.07 -2.96
CA ARG A 424 33.80 52.62 -2.84
C ARG A 424 34.87 52.03 -3.79
N GLY A 425 35.91 52.82 -4.12
CA GLY A 425 36.98 52.38 -5.02
C GLY A 425 36.64 52.56 -6.51
N GLU A 426 35.50 53.17 -6.83
CA GLU A 426 35.11 53.52 -8.19
C GLU A 426 35.14 55.01 -8.42
N LEU A 427 35.63 55.45 -9.57
CA LEU A 427 35.67 56.85 -9.99
C LEU A 427 34.34 57.25 -10.64
N TRP A 428 33.70 58.28 -10.12
CA TRP A 428 32.43 58.79 -10.61
C TRP A 428 32.54 60.26 -10.99
N ASN A 429 31.95 60.62 -12.13
CA ASN A 429 31.81 62.05 -12.47
C ASN A 429 30.84 62.71 -11.47
N ALA A 430 31.26 63.79 -10.85
CA ALA A 430 30.53 64.45 -9.79
C ALA A 430 30.24 65.91 -10.16
N VAL A 431 29.13 66.41 -9.68
CA VAL A 431 28.73 67.82 -9.73
C VAL A 431 28.47 68.30 -8.29
N ALA A 432 29.04 69.42 -7.90
CA ALA A 432 28.82 70.03 -6.61
C ALA A 432 28.29 71.47 -6.78
N GLU A 433 27.42 71.90 -5.87
CA GLU A 433 26.87 73.28 -5.87
C GLU A 433 27.91 74.27 -5.24
N GLU A 434 28.82 73.75 -4.45
CA GLU A 434 29.89 74.53 -3.79
C GLU A 434 31.24 74.04 -4.28
N GLU A 435 32.29 74.92 -4.19
CA GLU A 435 33.65 74.53 -4.55
C GLU A 435 34.22 73.57 -3.52
N ILE A 436 34.62 72.35 -3.92
CA ILE A 436 35.18 71.31 -3.10
C ILE A 436 36.63 71.02 -3.58
N LYS A 437 37.60 71.05 -2.70
CA LYS A 437 39.00 70.79 -3.06
C LYS A 437 39.31 69.28 -3.10
N ALA A 438 40.29 68.94 -3.91
CA ALA A 438 40.80 67.56 -3.95
C ALA A 438 41.24 67.12 -2.51
N GLY A 439 40.85 65.86 -2.18
CA GLY A 439 41.07 65.23 -0.89
C GLY A 439 39.98 65.49 0.18
N GLU A 440 39.01 66.35 -0.10
CA GLU A 440 37.87 66.55 0.83
C GLU A 440 36.84 65.45 0.71
N LYS A 441 36.22 65.16 1.86
CA LYS A 441 35.13 64.15 1.92
C LYS A 441 33.82 64.73 1.37
N VAL A 442 33.15 63.94 0.59
CA VAL A 442 31.86 64.29 -0.04
C VAL A 442 30.81 63.23 0.24
N GLN A 443 29.55 63.65 0.31
CA GLN A 443 28.43 62.73 0.41
C GLN A 443 27.55 62.83 -0.87
N VAL A 444 27.18 61.66 -1.42
CA VAL A 444 26.29 61.60 -2.57
C VAL A 444 24.88 61.96 -2.15
N LYS A 445 24.32 63.03 -2.76
CA LYS A 445 22.95 63.51 -2.50
C LYS A 445 21.96 62.91 -3.53
N GLU A 446 22.38 62.90 -4.79
CA GLU A 446 21.54 62.45 -5.89
C GLU A 446 22.39 61.86 -7.01
N MET A 447 21.80 61.04 -7.88
CA MET A 447 22.45 60.55 -9.10
C MET A 447 21.61 60.85 -10.35
N ASP A 448 22.22 61.59 -11.29
CA ASP A 448 21.62 61.93 -12.57
C ASP A 448 22.39 61.29 -13.72
N GLY A 449 21.83 60.24 -14.29
CA GLY A 449 22.51 59.40 -15.31
C GLY A 449 23.78 58.77 -14.77
N MET A 450 24.95 59.10 -15.31
CA MET A 450 26.28 58.66 -14.92
C MET A 450 27.03 59.67 -14.04
N LYS A 451 26.39 60.79 -13.63
CA LYS A 451 26.95 61.80 -12.75
C LYS A 451 26.32 61.73 -11.37
N VAL A 452 27.12 61.91 -10.33
CA VAL A 452 26.65 61.99 -8.94
C VAL A 452 26.65 63.46 -8.49
N LYS A 453 25.57 63.91 -7.89
CA LYS A 453 25.54 65.20 -7.20
C LYS A 453 26.05 64.99 -5.78
N VAL A 454 27.06 65.73 -5.39
CA VAL A 454 27.70 65.60 -4.10
C VAL A 454 27.66 66.92 -3.30
N ILE A 455 27.66 66.79 -2.00
CA ILE A 455 27.80 67.90 -1.06
C ILE A 455 29.04 67.64 -0.20
N LYS A 456 29.67 68.75 0.23
CA LYS A 456 30.79 68.69 1.15
C LYS A 456 30.33 68.21 2.52
N LEU A 457 31.12 67.35 3.18
CA LEU A 457 30.87 66.80 4.50
C LEU A 457 31.55 67.61 5.56
#